data_233a816335a96805bb6a4125466bd15f
#
_entry.id   233a816335a96805bb6a4125466bd15f
#
_cell.length_a   1.000
_cell.length_b   1.000
_cell.length_c   1.000
_cell.angle_alpha   90.00
_cell.angle_beta   90.00
_cell.angle_gamma   90.00
#
_symmetry.space_group_name_H-M   'P 1'
#
loop_
_entity.id
_entity.type
_entity.pdbx_description
1 polymer ?
#
loop_
_entity_poly.entity_id
_entity_poly.type
_entity_poly.pdbx_seq_one_letter_code
_entity_poly.pdbx_strand_id
1 'polypeptide(L)'
;MIDQLQPFIVTAWHGHRDDEEIPAAVRAVWREKFDHQLGPGPRQRMQSNVDLAVLDSRGRLVHWFDAMPRHDRGPRGSLAQYTARELRRAAQWLRVEERPANRPSLTLPDLEQSRGVRVFVSLKDDRMRAYQAPVVEVVPLTKQDWKPLAYPQEKRRVRAATLKPWLSQVYPPGVMERTNQRTKRVYKIKTVEGKLSLAPAGSNDSHRFAVLSGTVRLTDEGTDGFSYQGQLEVVLTYALDDANVKTLRGVFDGIYPRYDRMHDRTRRLPLQAAFESRPGSRDN
;
A
#
# COMPACT_ATOMS: atom_id res chain seq x y z
N MET A 1 1.17 21.84 2.09
CA MET A 1 0.52 20.71 2.79
C MET A 1 1.54 19.83 3.51
N ILE A 2 2.61 19.36 2.86
CA ILE A 2 3.65 18.53 3.49
C ILE A 2 4.25 19.23 4.72
N ASP A 3 4.57 20.52 4.63
CA ASP A 3 5.13 21.29 5.76
C ASP A 3 4.18 21.35 6.96
N GLN A 4 2.88 21.29 6.73
CA GLN A 4 1.87 21.28 7.80
C GLN A 4 1.75 19.93 8.52
N LEU A 5 2.32 18.86 7.94
CA LEU A 5 2.37 17.54 8.57
C LEU A 5 3.60 17.36 9.45
N GLN A 6 4.62 18.22 9.33
CA GLN A 6 5.88 18.09 10.09
C GLN A 6 5.70 18.02 11.62
N PRO A 7 4.77 18.79 12.24
CA PRO A 7 4.55 18.69 13.68
C PRO A 7 3.88 17.38 14.12
N PHE A 8 3.38 16.56 13.19
CA PHE A 8 2.58 15.38 13.50
C PHE A 8 3.33 14.07 13.18
N ILE A 9 3.08 13.04 13.98
CA ILE A 9 3.37 11.66 13.58
C ILE A 9 2.20 11.22 12.71
N VAL A 10 2.48 11.00 11.42
CA VAL A 10 1.45 10.60 10.45
C VAL A 10 1.39 9.09 10.40
N THR A 11 0.20 8.55 10.64
CA THR A 11 -0.10 7.14 10.45
C THR A 11 -1.37 6.98 9.63
N ALA A 12 -1.53 5.85 8.98
CA ALA A 12 -2.74 5.51 8.27
C ALA A 12 -3.22 4.14 8.71
N TRP A 13 -4.53 3.99 8.82
CA TRP A 13 -5.16 2.71 9.00
C TRP A 13 -6.21 2.54 7.91
N HIS A 14 -6.14 1.40 7.25
CA HIS A 14 -7.11 1.00 6.24
C HIS A 14 -7.65 -0.37 6.65
N GLY A 15 -8.92 -0.44 7.01
CA GLY A 15 -9.51 -1.67 7.49
C GLY A 15 -10.95 -1.85 7.04
N HIS A 16 -11.39 -3.07 7.18
CA HIS A 16 -12.77 -3.49 6.92
C HIS A 16 -13.67 -3.08 8.10
N ARG A 17 -14.98 -3.05 7.87
CA ARG A 17 -15.99 -2.68 8.87
C ARG A 17 -16.23 -3.76 9.94
N ASP A 18 -15.56 -4.91 9.85
CA ASP A 18 -15.71 -5.96 10.85
C ASP A 18 -14.99 -5.53 12.14
N ASP A 19 -15.75 -5.26 13.18
CA ASP A 19 -15.29 -4.67 14.44
C ASP A 19 -14.16 -5.43 15.13
N GLU A 20 -14.00 -6.72 14.87
CA GLU A 20 -12.99 -7.56 15.50
C GLU A 20 -11.57 -7.29 14.99
N GLU A 21 -11.42 -6.80 13.76
CA GLU A 21 -10.11 -6.50 13.15
C GLU A 21 -9.65 -5.05 13.39
N ILE A 22 -10.47 -4.20 13.98
CA ILE A 22 -10.12 -2.80 14.19
C ILE A 22 -9.20 -2.66 15.40
N PRO A 23 -7.99 -2.09 15.28
CA PRO A 23 -7.11 -1.85 16.41
C PRO A 23 -7.82 -1.05 17.50
N ALA A 24 -7.58 -1.39 18.77
CA ALA A 24 -8.26 -0.77 19.91
C ALA A 24 -8.14 0.76 19.92
N ALA A 25 -6.98 1.30 19.55
CA ALA A 25 -6.74 2.74 19.44
C ALA A 25 -7.65 3.40 18.37
N VAL A 26 -7.79 2.78 17.21
CA VAL A 26 -8.67 3.28 16.12
C VAL A 26 -10.13 3.19 16.54
N ARG A 27 -10.52 2.11 17.22
CA ARG A 27 -11.87 1.92 17.75
C ARG A 27 -12.22 2.97 18.80
N ALA A 28 -11.29 3.33 19.66
CA ALA A 28 -11.48 4.40 20.65
C ALA A 28 -11.73 5.75 19.99
N VAL A 29 -10.91 6.12 18.99
CA VAL A 29 -11.08 7.34 18.19
C VAL A 29 -12.45 7.36 17.47
N TRP A 30 -12.86 6.24 16.93
CA TRP A 30 -14.16 6.12 16.26
C TRP A 30 -15.32 6.35 17.23
N ARG A 31 -15.29 5.75 18.40
CA ARG A 31 -16.33 5.94 19.43
C ARG A 31 -16.40 7.39 19.87
N GLU A 32 -15.27 7.99 20.18
CA GLU A 32 -15.20 9.39 20.58
C GLU A 32 -15.74 10.32 19.48
N LYS A 33 -15.39 10.07 18.22
CA LYS A 33 -15.92 10.78 17.06
C LYS A 33 -17.45 10.66 16.97
N PHE A 34 -17.99 9.45 17.14
CA PHE A 34 -19.43 9.21 17.08
C PHE A 34 -20.16 9.93 18.21
N ASP A 35 -19.63 9.91 19.41
CA ASP A 35 -20.20 10.59 20.56
C ASP A 35 -20.26 12.11 20.36
N HIS A 36 -19.22 12.69 19.77
CA HIS A 36 -19.20 14.13 19.42
C HIS A 36 -20.12 14.51 18.26
N GLN A 37 -20.39 13.60 17.32
CA GLN A 37 -21.28 13.85 16.18
C GLN A 37 -22.75 13.57 16.45
N LEU A 38 -23.06 12.79 17.47
CA LEU A 38 -24.40 12.37 17.84
C LEU A 38 -25.09 13.32 18.84
N GLY A 39 -24.61 14.57 18.99
CA GLY A 39 -25.39 15.60 19.67
C GLY A 39 -26.85 15.59 19.17
N PRO A 40 -27.82 16.15 19.94
CA PRO A 40 -29.28 15.90 19.78
C PRO A 40 -29.90 16.52 18.52
N GLY A 41 -29.41 16.19 17.34
CA GLY A 41 -29.90 16.65 16.04
C GLY A 41 -30.11 15.53 15.03
N PRO A 42 -30.86 15.78 13.94
CA PRO A 42 -31.24 14.73 12.99
C PRO A 42 -30.01 14.09 12.30
N ARG A 43 -29.97 12.81 12.40
CA ARG A 43 -28.90 11.85 12.23
C ARG A 43 -28.48 11.52 10.80
N GLN A 44 -28.48 12.40 9.85
CA GLN A 44 -28.18 11.99 8.47
C GLN A 44 -27.13 12.83 7.78
N ARG A 45 -25.95 12.96 8.38
CA ARG A 45 -24.79 13.31 7.54
C ARG A 45 -24.08 12.03 7.21
N MET A 46 -24.15 11.64 5.94
CA MET A 46 -23.38 10.50 5.43
C MET A 46 -21.90 10.73 5.76
N GLN A 47 -21.36 9.79 6.49
CA GLN A 47 -19.96 9.78 6.87
C GLN A 47 -19.12 9.63 5.61
N SER A 48 -18.07 10.44 5.51
CA SER A 48 -16.97 10.15 4.58
C SER A 48 -16.27 8.88 5.04
N ASN A 49 -15.81 8.10 4.10
CA ASN A 49 -14.93 6.96 4.33
C ASN A 49 -13.44 7.35 4.25
N VAL A 50 -13.15 8.64 4.13
CA VAL A 50 -11.79 9.18 4.11
C VAL A 50 -11.73 10.35 5.10
N ASP A 51 -11.40 10.03 6.33
CA ASP A 51 -11.36 10.99 7.42
C ASP A 51 -9.92 11.18 7.93
N LEU A 52 -9.66 12.38 8.43
CA LEU A 52 -8.44 12.71 9.16
C LEU A 52 -8.77 13.00 10.62
N ALA A 53 -8.13 12.27 11.52
CA ALA A 53 -8.22 12.49 12.96
C ALA A 53 -6.88 12.97 13.50
N VAL A 54 -6.88 14.04 14.27
CA VAL A 54 -5.71 14.55 14.98
C VAL A 54 -5.86 14.20 16.45
N LEU A 55 -4.88 13.50 16.99
CA LEU A 55 -4.85 13.04 18.37
C LEU A 55 -3.79 13.80 19.15
N ASP A 56 -4.00 13.95 20.46
CA ASP A 56 -2.96 14.41 21.37
C ASP A 56 -1.95 13.28 21.68
N SER A 57 -0.91 13.59 22.46
CA SER A 57 0.10 12.63 22.88
C SER A 57 -0.44 11.48 23.76
N ARG A 58 -1.67 11.59 24.24
CA ARG A 58 -2.38 10.56 25.02
C ARG A 58 -3.37 9.76 24.18
N GLY A 59 -3.41 10.02 22.87
CA GLY A 59 -4.31 9.34 21.92
C GLY A 59 -5.76 9.83 21.95
N ARG A 60 -6.07 10.97 22.60
CA ARG A 60 -7.42 11.54 22.62
C ARG A 60 -7.67 12.36 21.36
N LEU A 61 -8.89 12.29 20.83
CA LEU A 61 -9.29 13.04 19.63
C LEU A 61 -9.34 14.54 19.93
N VAL A 62 -8.50 15.32 19.23
CA VAL A 62 -8.45 16.78 19.32
C VAL A 62 -9.22 17.43 18.18
N HIS A 63 -9.07 16.90 16.98
CA HIS A 63 -9.74 17.41 15.79
C HIS A 63 -10.02 16.31 14.80
N TRP A 64 -11.16 16.43 14.14
CA TRP A 64 -11.55 15.53 13.07
C TRP A 64 -12.10 16.35 11.90
N PHE A 65 -11.78 15.95 10.69
CA PHE A 65 -12.33 16.56 9.50
C PHE A 65 -12.39 15.57 8.33
N ASP A 66 -13.37 15.80 7.46
CA ASP A 66 -13.57 15.01 6.24
C ASP A 66 -12.50 15.38 5.21
N ALA A 67 -11.70 14.42 4.78
CA ALA A 67 -10.69 14.63 3.75
C ALA A 67 -11.28 14.74 2.33
N MET A 68 -12.58 14.45 2.17
CA MET A 68 -13.30 14.57 0.90
C MET A 68 -14.64 15.29 1.12
N PRO A 69 -14.64 16.58 1.48
CA PRO A 69 -15.88 17.33 1.70
C PRO A 69 -16.71 17.38 0.41
N ARG A 70 -18.02 17.22 0.56
CA ARG A 70 -18.94 17.24 -0.58
C ARG A 70 -18.98 18.61 -1.26
N HIS A 71 -19.16 18.61 -2.58
CA HIS A 71 -19.16 19.79 -3.44
C HIS A 71 -20.18 20.88 -3.06
N ASP A 72 -21.29 20.55 -2.45
CA ASP A 72 -22.36 21.48 -2.06
C ASP A 72 -22.04 22.33 -0.82
N ARG A 73 -21.06 21.89 -0.02
CA ARG A 73 -20.58 22.61 1.18
C ARG A 73 -19.06 22.63 1.28
N GLY A 74 -18.38 22.36 0.16
CA GLY A 74 -16.92 22.30 0.12
C GLY A 74 -16.29 23.63 0.47
N PRO A 75 -15.10 23.62 1.06
CA PRO A 75 -14.36 24.84 1.37
C PRO A 75 -14.05 25.58 0.08
N ARG A 76 -14.10 26.91 0.14
CA ARG A 76 -13.54 27.74 -0.92
C ARG A 76 -12.04 27.39 -1.04
N GLY A 77 -11.61 26.91 -2.19
CA GLY A 77 -10.22 26.56 -2.46
C GLY A 77 -9.99 25.06 -2.75
N SER A 78 -8.74 24.68 -2.97
CA SER A 78 -8.38 23.28 -3.23
C SER A 78 -8.47 22.41 -1.96
N LEU A 79 -8.64 21.11 -2.14
CA LEU A 79 -8.61 20.14 -1.04
C LEU A 79 -7.31 20.25 -0.21
N ALA A 80 -6.17 20.50 -0.88
CA ALA A 80 -4.89 20.69 -0.22
C ALA A 80 -4.88 21.95 0.69
N GLN A 81 -5.51 23.05 0.25
CA GLN A 81 -5.64 24.27 1.06
C GLN A 81 -6.56 24.06 2.26
N TYR A 82 -7.66 23.34 2.06
CA TYR A 82 -8.56 22.96 3.14
C TYR A 82 -7.85 22.12 4.19
N THR A 83 -7.22 21.02 3.78
CA THR A 83 -6.47 20.13 4.67
C THR A 83 -5.38 20.88 5.43
N ALA A 84 -4.60 21.72 4.75
CA ALA A 84 -3.56 22.52 5.37
C ALA A 84 -4.11 23.52 6.42
N ARG A 85 -5.30 24.07 6.20
CA ARG A 85 -5.97 24.95 7.15
C ARG A 85 -6.43 24.19 8.39
N GLU A 86 -7.06 23.02 8.21
CA GLU A 86 -7.55 22.21 9.33
C GLU A 86 -6.38 21.65 10.16
N LEU A 87 -5.28 21.27 9.55
CA LEU A 87 -4.07 20.86 10.27
C LEU A 87 -3.45 22.01 11.06
N ARG A 88 -3.36 23.23 10.50
CA ARG A 88 -2.88 24.40 11.24
C ARG A 88 -3.75 24.71 12.46
N ARG A 89 -5.08 24.62 12.31
CA ARG A 89 -6.01 24.80 13.42
C ARG A 89 -5.76 23.76 14.52
N ALA A 90 -5.59 22.50 14.16
CA ALA A 90 -5.29 21.44 15.12
C ALA A 90 -3.93 21.66 15.81
N ALA A 91 -2.90 22.07 15.09
CA ALA A 91 -1.60 22.41 15.66
C ALA A 91 -1.69 23.57 16.68
N GLN A 92 -2.49 24.60 16.39
CA GLN A 92 -2.75 25.70 17.30
C GLN A 92 -3.43 25.23 18.59
N TRP A 93 -4.44 24.34 18.49
CA TRP A 93 -5.11 23.79 19.66
C TRP A 93 -4.20 22.93 20.53
N LEU A 94 -3.30 22.19 19.90
CA LEU A 94 -2.30 21.37 20.58
C LEU A 94 -1.14 22.20 21.14
N ARG A 95 -1.06 23.49 20.82
CA ARG A 95 0.07 24.37 21.15
C ARG A 95 1.40 23.75 20.75
N VAL A 96 1.42 23.16 19.56
CA VAL A 96 2.64 22.54 19.02
C VAL A 96 3.60 23.66 18.65
N GLU A 97 4.72 23.73 19.33
CA GLU A 97 5.83 24.60 18.94
C GLU A 97 6.40 24.11 17.60
N GLU A 98 6.73 25.05 16.71
CA GLU A 98 7.44 24.74 15.48
C GLU A 98 8.78 24.09 15.84
N ARG A 99 8.85 22.79 15.72
CA ARG A 99 10.13 22.09 15.82
C ARG A 99 10.94 22.40 14.58
N PRO A 100 12.26 22.75 14.72
CA PRO A 100 13.13 22.84 13.57
C PRO A 100 13.04 21.54 12.78
N ALA A 101 12.97 21.66 11.46
CA ALA A 101 12.67 20.59 10.54
C ALA A 101 13.74 19.48 10.48
N ASN A 102 13.98 18.78 11.57
CA ASN A 102 14.48 17.43 11.49
C ASN A 102 13.33 16.60 10.86
N ARG A 103 13.39 16.42 9.55
CA ARG A 103 12.48 15.51 8.86
C ARG A 103 12.54 14.20 9.61
N PRO A 104 11.43 13.71 10.20
CA PRO A 104 11.43 12.36 10.69
C PRO A 104 11.80 11.50 9.49
N SER A 105 12.90 10.78 9.58
CA SER A 105 13.22 9.79 8.57
C SER A 105 12.01 8.85 8.53
N LEU A 106 11.41 8.71 7.36
CA LEU A 106 10.30 7.80 7.18
C LEU A 106 10.85 6.40 7.48
N THR A 107 10.64 5.93 8.70
CA THR A 107 11.03 4.58 9.08
C THR A 107 9.98 3.68 8.46
N LEU A 108 10.33 3.07 7.34
CA LEU A 108 9.52 2.02 6.76
C LEU A 108 9.40 0.90 7.81
N PRO A 109 8.23 0.21 7.88
CA PRO A 109 8.05 -0.93 8.77
C PRO A 109 9.22 -1.89 8.63
N ASP A 110 9.82 -2.29 9.75
CA ASP A 110 10.91 -3.26 9.73
C ASP A 110 10.41 -4.57 9.14
N LEU A 111 11.09 -5.00 8.08
CA LEU A 111 11.06 -6.40 7.71
C LEU A 111 11.93 -7.10 8.73
N GLU A 112 11.35 -7.95 9.57
CA GLU A 112 12.13 -8.90 10.35
C GLU A 112 13.14 -9.58 9.42
N GLN A 113 14.40 -9.49 9.80
CA GLN A 113 15.56 -9.84 8.97
C GLN A 113 15.31 -11.11 8.16
N SER A 114 15.42 -11.02 6.85
CA SER A 114 15.37 -12.12 5.88
C SER A 114 14.05 -12.90 5.72
N ARG A 115 12.95 -12.53 6.34
CA ARG A 115 11.72 -13.33 6.36
C ARG A 115 10.55 -12.77 5.56
N GLY A 116 10.72 -11.66 4.84
CA GLY A 116 9.59 -11.07 4.13
C GLY A 116 9.96 -10.21 2.93
N VAL A 117 8.92 -9.75 2.23
CA VAL A 117 9.03 -8.84 1.08
C VAL A 117 8.16 -7.62 1.35
N ARG A 118 8.71 -6.43 1.14
CA ARG A 118 7.90 -5.21 0.98
C ARG A 118 7.44 -5.11 -0.46
N VAL A 119 6.19 -4.79 -0.63
CA VAL A 119 5.56 -4.57 -1.94
C VAL A 119 5.05 -3.14 -1.98
N PHE A 120 5.60 -2.33 -2.86
CA PHE A 120 5.18 -0.95 -3.11
C PHE A 120 4.33 -0.95 -4.37
N VAL A 121 3.10 -0.44 -4.31
CA VAL A 121 2.19 -0.44 -5.45
C VAL A 121 1.69 0.96 -5.76
N SER A 122 1.71 1.34 -7.02
CA SER A 122 1.22 2.63 -7.51
C SER A 122 0.42 2.43 -8.80
N LEU A 123 -0.76 3.07 -8.87
CA LEU A 123 -1.57 3.15 -10.08
C LEU A 123 -1.47 4.57 -10.66
N LYS A 124 -0.97 4.69 -11.88
CA LYS A 124 -0.87 6.00 -12.57
C LYS A 124 -2.23 6.39 -13.15
N ASP A 125 -2.99 7.15 -12.40
CA ASP A 125 -4.26 7.73 -12.84
C ASP A 125 -4.21 9.25 -12.75
N ASP A 126 -4.22 9.93 -13.89
CA ASP A 126 -4.15 11.40 -13.97
C ASP A 126 -5.34 12.10 -13.30
N ARG A 127 -6.48 11.41 -13.22
CA ARG A 127 -7.69 11.92 -12.58
C ARG A 127 -7.70 11.72 -11.07
N MET A 128 -6.93 10.77 -10.57
CA MET A 128 -6.90 10.37 -9.16
C MET A 128 -5.46 10.35 -8.65
N ARG A 129 -4.88 11.51 -8.44
CA ARG A 129 -3.49 11.66 -7.99
C ARG A 129 -3.16 10.89 -6.70
N ALA A 130 -4.16 10.65 -5.86
CA ALA A 130 -3.97 9.86 -4.63
C ALA A 130 -3.50 8.42 -4.93
N TYR A 131 -3.87 7.84 -6.06
CA TYR A 131 -3.44 6.50 -6.44
C TYR A 131 -1.99 6.43 -6.96
N GLN A 132 -1.39 7.58 -7.24
CA GLN A 132 0.01 7.65 -7.65
C GLN A 132 0.97 7.56 -6.46
N ALA A 133 0.52 7.87 -5.25
CA ALA A 133 1.30 7.64 -4.05
C ALA A 133 1.40 6.12 -3.79
N PRO A 134 2.61 5.57 -3.65
CA PRO A 134 2.75 4.14 -3.43
C PRO A 134 2.18 3.74 -2.06
N VAL A 135 1.45 2.64 -2.05
CA VAL A 135 1.07 1.93 -0.82
C VAL A 135 2.10 0.84 -0.58
N VAL A 136 2.46 0.63 0.67
CA VAL A 136 3.45 -0.37 1.07
C VAL A 136 2.77 -1.48 1.86
N GLU A 137 2.90 -2.70 1.36
CA GLU A 137 2.49 -3.91 2.07
C GLU A 137 3.73 -4.69 2.51
N VAL A 138 3.70 -5.22 3.74
CA VAL A 138 4.76 -6.09 4.27
C VAL A 138 4.24 -7.50 4.30
N VAL A 139 4.87 -8.38 3.55
CA VAL A 139 4.46 -9.79 3.41
C VAL A 139 5.48 -10.68 4.10
N PRO A 140 5.15 -11.30 5.23
CA PRO A 140 6.01 -12.31 5.84
C PRO A 140 6.08 -13.54 4.93
N LEU A 141 7.28 -14.08 4.74
CA LEU A 141 7.51 -15.29 3.94
C LEU A 141 8.16 -16.37 4.81
N THR A 142 7.67 -17.59 4.64
CA THR A 142 8.25 -18.79 5.28
C THR A 142 9.44 -19.33 4.47
N LYS A 143 10.23 -20.21 5.06
CA LYS A 143 11.31 -20.90 4.32
C LYS A 143 10.79 -21.62 3.06
N GLN A 144 9.55 -22.11 3.09
CA GLN A 144 8.95 -22.80 1.96
C GLN A 144 8.64 -21.83 0.80
N ASP A 145 8.27 -20.58 1.09
CA ASP A 145 7.96 -19.57 0.09
C ASP A 145 9.22 -19.12 -0.68
N TRP A 146 10.41 -19.22 -0.04
CA TRP A 146 11.70 -18.90 -0.66
C TRP A 146 12.26 -20.01 -1.54
N LYS A 147 11.88 -21.30 -1.34
CA LYS A 147 12.40 -22.46 -2.09
C LYS A 147 12.31 -22.32 -3.62
N PRO A 148 11.21 -21.79 -4.21
CA PRO A 148 11.13 -21.61 -5.66
C PRO A 148 12.20 -20.65 -6.21
N LEU A 149 12.77 -19.81 -5.35
CA LEU A 149 13.77 -18.81 -5.71
C LEU A 149 15.21 -19.21 -5.35
N ALA A 150 15.45 -20.46 -4.94
CA ALA A 150 16.81 -20.96 -4.69
C ALA A 150 17.71 -20.77 -5.93
N TYR A 151 19.02 -20.52 -5.71
CA TYR A 151 19.96 -20.23 -6.79
C TYR A 151 19.89 -21.30 -7.88
N PRO A 152 19.67 -20.91 -9.14
CA PRO A 152 19.64 -21.85 -10.25
C PRO A 152 21.06 -22.07 -10.78
N GLN A 153 21.47 -23.34 -10.98
CA GLN A 153 22.70 -23.65 -11.69
C GLN A 153 22.59 -23.34 -13.17
N GLU A 154 21.39 -23.57 -13.72
CA GLU A 154 21.04 -23.31 -15.10
C GLU A 154 19.68 -22.58 -15.17
N LYS A 155 19.39 -21.99 -16.32
CA LYS A 155 18.08 -21.37 -16.59
C LYS A 155 16.96 -22.37 -16.37
N ARG A 156 16.03 -22.06 -15.48
CA ARG A 156 14.86 -22.92 -15.18
C ARG A 156 13.56 -22.15 -15.15
N ARG A 157 12.46 -22.88 -15.29
CA ARG A 157 11.10 -22.30 -15.16
C ARG A 157 10.65 -22.27 -13.70
N VAL A 158 9.98 -21.17 -13.34
CA VAL A 158 9.29 -21.00 -12.06
C VAL A 158 7.82 -20.69 -12.37
N ARG A 159 6.90 -21.39 -11.74
CA ARG A 159 5.47 -21.08 -11.87
C ARG A 159 5.13 -19.88 -11.00
N ALA A 160 4.51 -18.84 -11.56
CA ALA A 160 4.14 -17.65 -10.82
C ALA A 160 3.23 -17.93 -9.61
N ALA A 161 2.41 -18.98 -9.66
CA ALA A 161 1.57 -19.42 -8.57
C ALA A 161 2.34 -19.74 -7.26
N THR A 162 3.60 -20.18 -7.37
CA THR A 162 4.45 -20.44 -6.20
C THR A 162 4.91 -19.17 -5.50
N LEU A 163 4.76 -18.03 -6.14
CA LEU A 163 5.12 -16.69 -5.61
C LEU A 163 3.88 -15.88 -5.20
N LYS A 164 2.71 -16.54 -5.16
CA LYS A 164 1.45 -15.92 -4.78
C LYS A 164 1.51 -15.14 -3.46
N PRO A 165 2.21 -15.57 -2.40
CA PRO A 165 2.22 -14.83 -1.13
C PRO A 165 2.50 -13.34 -1.30
N TRP A 166 3.48 -12.95 -2.11
CA TRP A 166 3.83 -11.55 -2.32
C TRP A 166 3.30 -10.95 -3.63
N LEU A 167 3.14 -11.73 -4.70
CA LEU A 167 2.54 -11.24 -5.95
C LEU A 167 1.06 -10.93 -5.80
N SER A 168 0.34 -11.56 -4.88
CA SER A 168 -1.06 -11.23 -4.60
C SER A 168 -1.27 -9.83 -4.01
N GLN A 169 -0.20 -9.18 -3.56
CA GLN A 169 -0.26 -7.79 -3.07
C GLN A 169 -0.11 -6.75 -4.18
N VAL A 170 0.14 -7.17 -5.42
CA VAL A 170 0.21 -6.27 -6.58
C VAL A 170 -1.20 -5.93 -7.05
N TYR A 171 -1.89 -5.10 -6.31
CA TYR A 171 -3.22 -4.58 -6.67
C TYR A 171 -3.28 -3.06 -6.42
N PRO A 172 -4.13 -2.33 -7.15
CA PRO A 172 -4.19 -0.88 -7.00
C PRO A 172 -4.61 -0.46 -5.59
N PRO A 173 -3.89 0.47 -4.96
CA PRO A 173 -4.26 0.98 -3.65
C PRO A 173 -5.61 1.72 -3.70
N GLY A 174 -6.51 1.42 -2.76
CA GLY A 174 -7.75 2.17 -2.57
C GLY A 174 -8.76 2.08 -3.73
N VAL A 175 -8.64 1.12 -4.62
CA VAL A 175 -9.60 0.93 -5.73
C VAL A 175 -10.88 0.31 -5.19
N MET A 176 -11.89 1.15 -5.01
CA MET A 176 -13.19 0.73 -4.49
C MET A 176 -14.04 -0.04 -5.49
N GLU A 177 -13.72 0.01 -6.79
CA GLU A 177 -14.45 -0.65 -7.86
C GLU A 177 -14.41 -2.18 -7.74
N ARG A 178 -13.35 -2.71 -7.13
CA ARG A 178 -13.19 -4.15 -6.89
C ARG A 178 -13.59 -4.52 -5.46
N THR A 179 -14.76 -4.09 -5.04
CA THR A 179 -15.32 -4.33 -3.70
C THR A 179 -16.60 -5.14 -3.81
N ASN A 180 -16.72 -6.19 -3.02
CA ASN A 180 -17.97 -6.93 -2.88
C ASN A 180 -19.03 -6.02 -2.28
N GLN A 181 -20.13 -5.79 -3.01
CA GLN A 181 -21.17 -4.83 -2.61
C GLN A 181 -21.90 -5.25 -1.33
N ARG A 182 -21.98 -6.54 -1.05
CA ARG A 182 -22.65 -7.08 0.13
C ARG A 182 -21.77 -6.99 1.39
N THR A 183 -20.53 -7.47 1.29
CA THR A 183 -19.59 -7.54 2.43
C THR A 183 -18.76 -6.28 2.61
N LYS A 184 -18.75 -5.39 1.59
CA LYS A 184 -17.88 -4.20 1.53
C LYS A 184 -16.37 -4.50 1.58
N ARG A 185 -15.99 -5.76 1.39
CA ARG A 185 -14.58 -6.19 1.33
C ARG A 185 -14.01 -6.03 -0.06
N VAL A 186 -12.79 -5.53 -0.14
CA VAL A 186 -12.03 -5.50 -1.39
C VAL A 186 -11.72 -6.94 -1.82
N TYR A 187 -11.89 -7.23 -3.11
CA TYR A 187 -11.54 -8.53 -3.66
C TYR A 187 -10.03 -8.77 -3.57
N LYS A 188 -9.67 -9.93 -3.03
CA LYS A 188 -8.27 -10.39 -2.97
C LYS A 188 -7.89 -11.07 -4.29
N ILE A 189 -6.60 -11.10 -4.58
CA ILE A 189 -6.09 -11.88 -5.72
C ILE A 189 -6.24 -13.37 -5.43
N LYS A 190 -7.08 -14.03 -6.22
CA LYS A 190 -7.38 -15.46 -6.12
C LYS A 190 -6.30 -16.30 -6.79
N THR A 191 -5.92 -15.93 -8.02
CA THR A 191 -4.93 -16.69 -8.79
C THR A 191 -3.81 -15.79 -9.29
N VAL A 192 -2.61 -16.38 -9.33
CA VAL A 192 -1.39 -15.80 -9.89
C VAL A 192 -0.87 -16.80 -10.91
N GLU A 193 -0.89 -16.43 -12.18
CA GLU A 193 -0.53 -17.29 -13.30
C GLU A 193 0.64 -16.72 -14.08
N GLY A 194 1.42 -17.60 -14.68
CA GLY A 194 2.55 -17.22 -15.52
C GLY A 194 3.69 -18.23 -15.46
N LYS A 195 4.49 -18.23 -16.50
CA LYS A 195 5.72 -19.02 -16.61
C LYS A 195 6.89 -18.03 -16.55
N LEU A 196 7.57 -18.03 -15.43
CA LEU A 196 8.73 -17.18 -15.21
C LEU A 196 10.00 -17.95 -15.54
N SER A 197 11.02 -17.23 -15.95
CA SER A 197 12.36 -17.74 -16.18
C SER A 197 13.27 -17.26 -15.05
N LEU A 198 13.88 -18.19 -14.33
CA LEU A 198 14.94 -17.89 -13.35
C LEU A 198 16.27 -18.35 -13.95
N ALA A 199 17.20 -17.42 -14.13
CA ALA A 199 18.48 -17.67 -14.75
C ALA A 199 19.64 -17.07 -13.93
N PRO A 200 20.82 -17.75 -13.89
CA PRO A 200 22.03 -17.13 -13.33
C PRO A 200 22.37 -15.84 -14.10
N ALA A 201 22.84 -14.82 -13.39
CA ALA A 201 23.19 -13.51 -13.96
C ALA A 201 24.60 -13.05 -13.58
N GLY A 202 25.48 -13.99 -13.25
CA GLY A 202 26.87 -13.72 -12.89
C GLY A 202 27.14 -13.70 -11.38
N SER A 203 28.36 -13.32 -11.03
CA SER A 203 28.85 -13.21 -9.65
C SER A 203 29.90 -12.12 -9.52
N ASN A 204 30.15 -11.69 -8.29
CA ASN A 204 31.33 -10.94 -7.89
C ASN A 204 32.05 -11.67 -6.75
N ASP A 205 33.03 -11.03 -6.10
CA ASP A 205 33.87 -11.63 -5.06
C ASP A 205 33.08 -12.11 -3.81
N SER A 206 31.86 -11.64 -3.62
CA SER A 206 31.09 -11.93 -2.39
C SER A 206 29.71 -12.53 -2.65
N HIS A 207 29.20 -12.41 -3.87
CA HIS A 207 27.81 -12.78 -4.17
C HIS A 207 27.64 -13.36 -5.58
N ARG A 208 26.64 -14.23 -5.71
CA ARG A 208 26.05 -14.67 -6.99
C ARG A 208 24.72 -13.99 -7.22
N PHE A 209 24.36 -13.81 -8.47
CA PHE A 209 23.13 -13.16 -8.87
C PHE A 209 22.31 -14.05 -9.77
N ALA A 210 20.98 -13.94 -9.67
CA ALA A 210 20.06 -14.52 -10.63
C ALA A 210 18.94 -13.54 -10.95
N VAL A 211 18.39 -13.64 -12.16
CA VAL A 211 17.26 -12.84 -12.61
C VAL A 211 16.05 -13.74 -12.81
N LEU A 212 14.94 -13.39 -12.15
CA LEU A 212 13.63 -13.95 -12.39
C LEU A 212 12.84 -12.97 -13.26
N SER A 213 12.38 -13.43 -14.43
CA SER A 213 11.65 -12.55 -15.35
C SER A 213 10.53 -13.29 -16.07
N GLY A 214 9.51 -12.54 -16.51
CA GLY A 214 8.42 -13.06 -17.33
C GLY A 214 7.10 -12.34 -17.09
N THR A 215 6.05 -12.81 -17.77
CA THR A 215 4.71 -12.25 -17.66
C THR A 215 3.94 -12.92 -16.53
N VAL A 216 3.27 -12.10 -15.71
CA VAL A 216 2.38 -12.54 -14.65
C VAL A 216 0.97 -12.01 -14.91
N ARG A 217 -0.03 -12.89 -14.77
CA ARG A 217 -1.45 -12.57 -14.78
C ARG A 217 -2.02 -12.73 -13.37
N LEU A 218 -2.75 -11.72 -12.94
CA LEU A 218 -3.39 -11.65 -11.63
C LEU A 218 -4.91 -11.64 -11.83
N THR A 219 -5.63 -12.54 -11.18
CA THR A 219 -7.09 -12.62 -11.22
C THR A 219 -7.63 -12.50 -9.80
N ASP A 220 -8.58 -11.63 -9.59
CA ASP A 220 -9.19 -11.48 -8.27
C ASP A 220 -10.31 -12.52 -8.02
N GLU A 221 -10.91 -12.50 -6.83
CA GLU A 221 -11.97 -13.43 -6.41
C GLU A 221 -13.37 -13.02 -6.86
N GLY A 222 -13.49 -11.93 -7.63
CA GLY A 222 -14.76 -11.51 -8.22
C GLY A 222 -15.31 -12.55 -9.19
N THR A 223 -16.63 -12.59 -9.32
CA THR A 223 -17.33 -13.59 -10.17
C THR A 223 -17.28 -13.27 -11.65
N ASP A 224 -16.83 -12.07 -12.02
CA ASP A 224 -16.73 -11.58 -13.39
C ASP A 224 -15.42 -11.94 -14.10
N GLY A 225 -14.53 -12.71 -13.43
CA GLY A 225 -13.25 -13.12 -14.00
C GLY A 225 -12.27 -11.98 -14.23
N PHE A 226 -12.41 -10.90 -13.48
CA PHE A 226 -11.53 -9.73 -13.63
C PHE A 226 -10.06 -10.08 -13.44
N SER A 227 -9.26 -9.71 -14.40
CA SER A 227 -7.82 -9.96 -14.37
C SER A 227 -7.01 -8.87 -15.06
N TYR A 228 -5.74 -8.79 -14.71
CA TYR A 228 -4.76 -7.91 -15.35
C TYR A 228 -3.40 -8.60 -15.38
N GLN A 229 -2.49 -8.07 -16.20
CA GLN A 229 -1.17 -8.68 -16.39
C GLN A 229 -0.07 -7.64 -16.52
N GLY A 230 1.16 -8.08 -16.28
CA GLY A 230 2.35 -7.25 -16.43
C GLY A 230 3.62 -8.07 -16.52
N GLN A 231 4.72 -7.40 -16.78
CA GLN A 231 6.06 -7.94 -16.77
C GLN A 231 6.63 -7.87 -15.37
N LEU A 232 7.20 -8.98 -14.93
CA LEU A 232 7.93 -9.09 -13.68
C LEU A 232 9.42 -9.21 -13.99
N GLU A 233 10.25 -8.43 -13.29
CA GLU A 233 11.69 -8.61 -13.29
C GLU A 233 12.22 -8.46 -11.86
N VAL A 234 12.96 -9.46 -11.39
CA VAL A 234 13.47 -9.51 -10.03
C VAL A 234 14.93 -9.96 -10.05
N VAL A 235 15.80 -9.18 -9.43
CA VAL A 235 17.19 -9.54 -9.16
C VAL A 235 17.27 -10.17 -7.78
N LEU A 236 17.86 -11.34 -7.72
CA LEU A 236 18.08 -12.12 -6.51
C LEU A 236 19.59 -12.19 -6.23
N THR A 237 19.96 -11.97 -4.98
CA THR A 237 21.37 -12.05 -4.53
C THR A 237 21.51 -13.24 -3.59
N TYR A 238 22.63 -13.95 -3.72
CA TYR A 238 22.99 -15.13 -2.93
C TYR A 238 24.42 -15.02 -2.44
N ALA A 239 24.78 -15.65 -1.31
CA ALA A 239 26.18 -15.88 -0.98
C ALA A 239 26.82 -16.85 -1.98
N LEU A 240 28.14 -16.85 -2.09
CA LEU A 240 28.87 -17.67 -3.09
C LEU A 240 28.61 -19.18 -2.91
N ASP A 241 28.48 -19.60 -1.68
CA ASP A 241 28.34 -20.99 -1.24
C ASP A 241 26.92 -21.38 -0.80
N ASP A 242 25.97 -20.42 -0.82
CA ASP A 242 24.59 -20.65 -0.35
C ASP A 242 23.58 -20.45 -1.49
N ALA A 243 22.69 -21.42 -1.66
CA ALA A 243 21.60 -21.37 -2.63
C ALA A 243 20.40 -20.55 -2.12
N ASN A 244 20.36 -20.16 -0.85
CA ASN A 244 19.26 -19.38 -0.28
C ASN A 244 19.36 -17.91 -0.67
N VAL A 245 18.20 -17.29 -0.95
CA VAL A 245 18.12 -15.87 -1.29
C VAL A 245 18.56 -15.02 -0.09
N LYS A 246 19.54 -14.16 -0.31
CA LYS A 246 20.01 -13.17 0.66
C LYS A 246 19.23 -11.87 0.52
N THR A 247 19.06 -11.40 -0.71
CA THR A 247 18.22 -10.23 -1.01
C THR A 247 17.42 -10.42 -2.28
N LEU A 248 16.26 -9.75 -2.33
CA LEU A 248 15.40 -9.67 -3.48
C LEU A 248 15.10 -8.20 -3.77
N ARG A 249 15.26 -7.78 -5.03
CA ARG A 249 14.79 -6.49 -5.52
C ARG A 249 14.17 -6.67 -6.88
N GLY A 250 13.03 -6.05 -7.12
CA GLY A 250 12.36 -6.23 -8.41
C GLY A 250 11.28 -5.22 -8.68
N VAL A 251 10.76 -5.32 -9.88
CA VAL A 251 9.68 -4.46 -10.37
C VAL A 251 8.64 -5.30 -11.11
N PHE A 252 7.41 -4.83 -11.04
CA PHE A 252 6.31 -5.27 -11.89
C PHE A 252 5.78 -4.06 -12.63
N ASP A 253 5.62 -4.17 -13.96
CA ASP A 253 5.05 -3.15 -14.81
C ASP A 253 3.89 -3.74 -15.61
N GLY A 254 2.69 -3.31 -15.32
CA GLY A 254 1.47 -3.88 -15.85
C GLY A 254 0.42 -2.86 -16.23
N ILE A 255 -0.66 -3.37 -16.81
CA ILE A 255 -1.82 -2.56 -17.21
C ILE A 255 -3.04 -3.02 -16.44
N TYR A 256 -3.62 -2.10 -15.69
CA TYR A 256 -4.84 -2.30 -14.93
C TYR A 256 -6.06 -1.76 -15.69
N PRO A 257 -7.05 -2.59 -16.01
CA PRO A 257 -8.27 -2.15 -16.70
C PRO A 257 -9.24 -1.56 -15.67
N ARG A 258 -9.26 -0.23 -15.55
CA ARG A 258 -10.16 0.48 -14.66
C ARG A 258 -11.44 0.89 -15.36
N TYR A 259 -12.59 0.47 -14.86
CA TYR A 259 -13.88 0.90 -15.38
C TYR A 259 -14.24 2.31 -14.86
N ASP A 260 -14.42 3.24 -15.78
CA ASP A 260 -14.86 4.61 -15.53
C ASP A 260 -16.38 4.70 -15.71
N ARG A 261 -17.11 4.66 -14.59
CA ARG A 261 -18.58 4.70 -14.57
C ARG A 261 -19.17 5.98 -15.17
N MET A 262 -18.45 7.10 -15.09
CA MET A 262 -18.96 8.38 -15.59
C MET A 262 -18.99 8.45 -17.12
N HIS A 263 -18.11 7.70 -17.77
CA HIS A 263 -17.95 7.73 -19.21
C HIS A 263 -18.23 6.35 -19.86
N ASP A 264 -18.73 5.41 -19.08
CA ASP A 264 -19.07 4.04 -19.51
C ASP A 264 -17.95 3.39 -20.36
N ARG A 265 -16.73 3.46 -19.88
CA ARG A 265 -15.57 2.93 -20.61
C ARG A 265 -14.50 2.36 -19.68
N THR A 266 -13.78 1.37 -20.17
CA THR A 266 -12.59 0.85 -19.47
C THR A 266 -11.36 1.64 -19.88
N ARG A 267 -10.67 2.23 -18.92
CA ARG A 267 -9.38 2.89 -19.07
C ARG A 267 -8.27 1.89 -18.79
N ARG A 268 -7.22 1.91 -19.56
CA ARG A 268 -6.01 1.10 -19.38
C ARG A 268 -4.97 1.95 -18.64
N LEU A 269 -4.76 1.68 -17.38
CA LEU A 269 -3.88 2.48 -16.53
C LEU A 269 -2.60 1.70 -16.20
N PRO A 270 -1.41 2.33 -16.24
CA PRO A 270 -0.18 1.71 -15.77
C PRO A 270 -0.28 1.40 -14.26
N LEU A 271 -0.07 0.12 -13.91
CA LEU A 271 0.07 -0.37 -12.55
C LEU A 271 1.51 -0.80 -12.35
N GLN A 272 2.20 -0.13 -11.44
CA GLN A 272 3.60 -0.44 -11.14
C GLN A 272 3.75 -0.93 -9.71
N ALA A 273 4.58 -1.93 -9.52
CA ALA A 273 5.01 -2.34 -8.19
C ALA A 273 6.52 -2.48 -8.12
N ALA A 274 7.08 -2.24 -6.93
CA ALA A 274 8.46 -2.54 -6.60
C ALA A 274 8.50 -3.51 -5.41
N PHE A 275 9.54 -4.30 -5.36
CA PHE A 275 9.73 -5.34 -4.34
C PHE A 275 11.10 -5.22 -3.72
N GLU A 276 11.20 -5.39 -2.39
CA GLU A 276 12.47 -5.55 -1.70
C GLU A 276 12.34 -6.48 -0.50
N SER A 277 13.35 -7.33 -0.28
CA SER A 277 13.41 -8.22 0.88
C SER A 277 14.25 -7.67 2.03
N ARG A 278 15.08 -6.64 1.80
CA ARG A 278 15.82 -5.91 2.82
C ARG A 278 15.77 -4.42 2.56
N PRO A 279 15.53 -3.57 3.57
CA PRO A 279 16.01 -2.21 3.50
C PRO A 279 17.50 -2.29 3.28
N GLY A 280 18.01 -1.54 2.31
CA GLY A 280 19.44 -1.50 2.09
C GLY A 280 20.13 -1.31 3.44
N SER A 281 21.10 -2.16 3.77
CA SER A 281 22.05 -1.91 4.83
C SER A 281 22.53 -0.49 4.61
N ARG A 282 22.25 0.41 5.53
CA ARG A 282 23.00 1.65 5.63
C ARG A 282 24.36 1.18 6.13
N ASP A 283 25.23 0.80 5.21
CA ASP A 283 26.64 0.78 5.50
C ASP A 283 27.00 2.23 5.84
N ASN A 284 27.25 2.45 7.12
CA ASN A 284 27.81 3.68 7.64
C ASN A 284 29.20 3.91 7.06
#